data_f0eb847f7d838dc4b55a396e4890c0df
#
_entry.id   f0eb847f7d838dc4b55a396e4890c0df
#
_cell.length_a   1.000
_cell.length_b   1.000
_cell.length_c   1.000
_cell.angle_alpha   90.00
_cell.angle_beta   90.00
_cell.angle_gamma   90.00
#
_symmetry.space_group_name_H-M   'P 1'
#
loop_
_entity.id
_entity.type
_entity.pdbx_description
1 polymer ?
#
loop_
_entity_poly.entity_id
_entity_poly.type
_entity_poly.pdbx_seq_one_letter_code
_entity_poly.pdbx_strand_id
1 'polypeptide(L)'
;MTTLIAWGNVHTPFPFHDIPAELVPANLLTLSHDNPRVKQRWQCRRLAHFLLWQLLKTAEKPTALLAQISRTETDRPQFPPSELDFNISHSGDWVAVILHISPPGEKSAVGIDIESPSKERPYLALLEHFASAEEINWFQQQTNPKSAFYRIWCLREAVLKSQGVGIAKLSEVTHHPETLRIFSAHCPRGQLCFTDELPFYLAYFVNQPSLTDLQYFVWQDHHLTPQPPLHCLCYTVNPSNEK
;
A
#
# COMPACT_ATOMS: atom_id res chain seq x y z
N MET A 1 -14.57 -5.92 11.52
CA MET A 1 -13.79 -5.18 10.51
C MET A 1 -12.40 -4.94 11.06
N THR A 2 -11.37 -5.41 10.37
CA THR A 2 -9.98 -5.33 10.86
C THR A 2 -9.06 -4.97 9.71
N THR A 3 -8.12 -4.06 9.94
CA THR A 3 -7.09 -3.67 8.98
C THR A 3 -5.72 -3.91 9.60
N LEU A 4 -4.89 -4.69 8.95
CA LEU A 4 -3.53 -4.97 9.38
C LEU A 4 -2.55 -4.45 8.33
N ILE A 5 -1.54 -3.71 8.76
CA ILE A 5 -0.46 -3.23 7.90
C ILE A 5 0.86 -3.73 8.46
N ALA A 6 1.64 -4.42 7.64
CA ALA A 6 2.95 -4.88 8.00
C ALA A 6 4.01 -4.37 7.03
N TRP A 7 5.20 -4.07 7.54
CA TRP A 7 6.35 -3.72 6.71
C TRP A 7 7.62 -4.42 7.18
N GLY A 8 8.59 -4.47 6.29
CA GLY A 8 9.92 -5.01 6.57
C GLY A 8 10.95 -4.53 5.56
N ASN A 9 12.20 -4.74 5.91
CA ASN A 9 13.33 -4.44 5.03
C ASN A 9 13.93 -5.76 4.51
N VAL A 10 14.28 -5.82 3.22
CA VAL A 10 14.82 -7.04 2.58
C VAL A 10 16.16 -7.51 3.17
N HIS A 11 16.87 -6.63 3.87
CA HIS A 11 18.13 -6.98 4.56
C HIS A 11 17.90 -7.56 5.95
N THR A 12 16.70 -7.44 6.52
CA THR A 12 16.34 -8.12 7.76
C THR A 12 16.05 -9.59 7.46
N PRO A 13 16.77 -10.55 8.07
CA PRO A 13 16.52 -11.97 7.83
C PRO A 13 15.07 -12.36 8.14
N PHE A 14 14.47 -13.15 7.27
CA PHE A 14 13.14 -13.72 7.48
C PHE A 14 13.09 -15.18 7.03
N PRO A 15 12.40 -16.05 7.78
CA PRO A 15 12.38 -17.49 7.53
C PRO A 15 11.36 -17.85 6.43
N PHE A 16 11.69 -17.52 5.18
CA PHE A 16 10.83 -17.78 4.03
C PHE A 16 10.51 -19.27 3.84
N HIS A 17 11.41 -20.15 4.29
CA HIS A 17 11.25 -21.60 4.24
C HIS A 17 10.20 -22.15 5.23
N ASP A 18 9.76 -21.35 6.19
CA ASP A 18 8.68 -21.73 7.12
C ASP A 18 7.30 -21.70 6.45
N ILE A 19 7.19 -21.02 5.30
CA ILE A 19 5.96 -21.07 4.51
C ILE A 19 5.83 -22.44 3.86
N PRO A 20 4.72 -23.17 4.05
CA PRO A 20 4.49 -24.45 3.39
C PRO A 20 4.72 -24.34 1.86
N ALA A 21 5.47 -25.29 1.29
CA ALA A 21 5.94 -25.22 -0.10
C ALA A 21 4.78 -25.09 -1.11
N GLU A 22 3.64 -25.72 -0.81
CA GLU A 22 2.42 -25.65 -1.62
C GLU A 22 1.76 -24.26 -1.64
N LEU A 23 2.14 -23.38 -0.71
CA LEU A 23 1.66 -21.99 -0.65
C LEU A 23 2.61 -20.99 -1.33
N VAL A 24 3.76 -21.47 -1.80
CA VAL A 24 4.79 -20.63 -2.41
C VAL A 24 4.76 -20.71 -3.92
N PRO A 25 4.52 -19.62 -4.65
CA PRO A 25 4.63 -19.60 -6.11
C PRO A 25 6.03 -20.01 -6.58
N ALA A 26 6.11 -20.82 -7.64
CA ALA A 26 7.39 -21.35 -8.15
C ALA A 26 8.44 -20.28 -8.46
N ASN A 27 8.03 -19.11 -8.94
CA ASN A 27 8.91 -17.98 -9.25
C ASN A 27 9.49 -17.28 -8.00
N LEU A 28 9.05 -17.64 -6.79
CA LEU A 28 9.62 -17.17 -5.54
C LEU A 28 10.60 -18.18 -4.91
N LEU A 29 10.66 -19.42 -5.41
CA LEU A 29 11.55 -20.46 -4.90
C LEU A 29 12.98 -20.29 -5.44
N THR A 30 13.13 -19.95 -6.71
CA THR A 30 14.44 -19.83 -7.36
C THR A 30 14.62 -18.48 -8.03
N LEU A 31 15.84 -17.93 -7.89
CA LEU A 31 16.24 -16.73 -8.60
C LEU A 31 16.90 -17.15 -9.93
N SER A 32 16.38 -16.66 -11.04
CA SER A 32 16.83 -17.04 -12.39
C SER A 32 17.86 -16.07 -13.02
N HIS A 33 18.27 -14.99 -12.33
CA HIS A 33 19.11 -13.95 -12.89
C HIS A 33 20.09 -13.35 -11.88
N ASP A 34 21.32 -13.02 -12.34
CA ASP A 34 22.36 -12.36 -11.54
C ASP A 34 22.23 -10.82 -11.51
N ASN A 35 21.28 -10.24 -12.24
CA ASN A 35 21.09 -8.79 -12.28
C ASN A 35 20.65 -8.25 -10.91
N PRO A 36 21.36 -7.30 -10.30
CA PRO A 36 21.09 -6.79 -8.96
C PRO A 36 19.67 -6.24 -8.79
N ARG A 37 19.12 -5.57 -9.83
CA ARG A 37 17.74 -5.02 -9.79
C ARG A 37 16.70 -6.13 -9.81
N VAL A 38 16.93 -7.19 -10.56
CA VAL A 38 16.05 -8.35 -10.62
C VAL A 38 16.09 -9.09 -9.29
N LYS A 39 17.29 -9.25 -8.72
CA LYS A 39 17.49 -9.85 -7.39
C LYS A 39 16.75 -9.06 -6.30
N GLN A 40 16.89 -7.74 -6.27
CA GLN A 40 16.19 -6.89 -5.31
C GLN A 40 14.67 -7.02 -5.43
N ARG A 41 14.12 -6.95 -6.66
CA ARG A 41 12.68 -7.14 -6.89
C ARG A 41 12.20 -8.54 -6.45
N TRP A 42 12.99 -9.56 -6.69
CA TRP A 42 12.69 -10.91 -6.23
C TRP A 42 12.68 -11.00 -4.71
N GLN A 43 13.65 -10.40 -4.02
CA GLN A 43 13.68 -10.31 -2.56
C GLN A 43 12.46 -9.56 -2.01
N CYS A 44 12.09 -8.43 -2.62
CA CYS A 44 10.87 -7.69 -2.25
C CYS A 44 9.61 -8.55 -2.38
N ARG A 45 9.47 -9.31 -3.47
CA ARG A 45 8.33 -10.21 -3.68
C ARG A 45 8.27 -11.33 -2.64
N ARG A 46 9.42 -11.91 -2.28
CA ARG A 46 9.50 -12.92 -1.22
C ARG A 46 9.09 -12.35 0.13
N LEU A 47 9.64 -11.19 0.49
CA LEU A 47 9.26 -10.53 1.73
C LEU A 47 7.78 -10.16 1.76
N ALA A 48 7.23 -9.65 0.65
CA ALA A 48 5.80 -9.35 0.54
C ALA A 48 4.93 -10.60 0.77
N HIS A 49 5.28 -11.71 0.15
CA HIS A 49 4.58 -12.98 0.31
C HIS A 49 4.67 -13.50 1.76
N PHE A 50 5.84 -13.38 2.37
CA PHE A 50 6.07 -13.74 3.77
C PHE A 50 5.25 -12.85 4.72
N LEU A 51 5.26 -11.53 4.52
CA LEU A 51 4.48 -10.60 5.35
C LEU A 51 2.97 -10.88 5.21
N LEU A 52 2.47 -11.15 4.02
CA LEU A 52 1.06 -11.50 3.81
C LEU A 52 0.69 -12.82 4.52
N TRP A 53 1.58 -13.82 4.47
CA TRP A 53 1.41 -15.07 5.22
C TRP A 53 1.33 -14.81 6.73
N GLN A 54 2.21 -13.97 7.26
CA GLN A 54 2.19 -13.59 8.68
C GLN A 54 0.92 -12.84 9.06
N LEU A 55 0.46 -11.91 8.21
CA LEU A 55 -0.79 -11.17 8.44
C LEU A 55 -2.01 -12.09 8.45
N LEU A 56 -2.08 -13.08 7.55
CA LEU A 56 -3.16 -14.07 7.57
C LEU A 56 -3.17 -14.86 8.89
N LYS A 57 -2.00 -15.27 9.37
CA LYS A 57 -1.86 -15.95 10.68
C LYS A 57 -2.31 -15.05 11.83
N THR A 58 -1.85 -13.79 11.85
CA THR A 58 -2.22 -12.80 12.88
C THR A 58 -3.72 -12.54 12.89
N ALA A 59 -4.34 -12.52 11.71
CA ALA A 59 -5.80 -12.33 11.56
C ALA A 59 -6.60 -13.63 11.76
N GLU A 60 -5.98 -14.74 12.11
CA GLU A 60 -6.60 -16.07 12.24
C GLU A 60 -7.37 -16.49 10.97
N LYS A 61 -6.83 -16.12 9.79
CA LYS A 61 -7.40 -16.47 8.49
C LYS A 61 -6.66 -17.64 7.85
N PRO A 62 -7.34 -18.44 6.99
CA PRO A 62 -6.72 -19.57 6.34
C PRO A 62 -5.52 -19.15 5.49
N THR A 63 -4.32 -19.64 5.80
CA THR A 63 -3.11 -19.37 5.01
C THR A 63 -3.15 -20.00 3.62
N ALA A 64 -4.01 -21.00 3.41
CA ALA A 64 -4.28 -21.61 2.10
C ALA A 64 -4.80 -20.61 1.05
N LEU A 65 -5.27 -19.43 1.47
CA LEU A 65 -5.62 -18.33 0.56
C LEU A 65 -4.43 -17.88 -0.29
N LEU A 66 -3.19 -18.04 0.17
CA LEU A 66 -1.99 -17.71 -0.62
C LEU A 66 -1.91 -18.51 -1.93
N ALA A 67 -2.32 -19.78 -1.92
CA ALA A 67 -2.36 -20.63 -3.12
C ALA A 67 -3.50 -20.24 -4.08
N GLN A 68 -4.46 -19.43 -3.63
CA GLN A 68 -5.61 -18.98 -4.41
C GLN A 68 -5.42 -17.57 -4.98
N ILE A 69 -4.27 -16.94 -4.77
CA ILE A 69 -3.98 -15.62 -5.33
C ILE A 69 -4.00 -15.71 -6.84
N SER A 70 -4.90 -14.96 -7.44
CA SER A 70 -5.00 -14.72 -8.88
C SER A 70 -4.57 -13.29 -9.23
N ARG A 71 -4.59 -12.96 -10.51
CA ARG A 71 -4.33 -11.58 -10.97
C ARG A 71 -5.53 -11.05 -11.73
N THR A 72 -5.81 -9.79 -11.54
CA THR A 72 -6.80 -9.06 -12.35
C THR A 72 -6.27 -8.90 -13.79
N GLU A 73 -7.12 -8.44 -14.72
CA GLU A 73 -6.71 -8.07 -16.07
C GLU A 73 -5.59 -6.99 -16.10
N THR A 74 -5.51 -6.20 -15.03
CA THR A 74 -4.50 -5.16 -14.83
C THR A 74 -3.31 -5.60 -13.99
N ASP A 75 -3.11 -6.92 -13.83
CA ASP A 75 -1.99 -7.55 -13.10
C ASP A 75 -1.97 -7.31 -11.57
N ARG A 76 -3.05 -6.80 -10.97
CA ARG A 76 -3.17 -6.68 -9.51
C ARG A 76 -3.36 -8.06 -8.88
N PRO A 77 -2.53 -8.47 -7.90
CA PRO A 77 -2.79 -9.70 -7.15
C PRO A 77 -4.02 -9.53 -6.26
N GLN A 78 -4.86 -10.56 -6.20
CA GLN A 78 -6.09 -10.57 -5.42
C GLN A 78 -6.42 -11.96 -4.88
N PHE A 79 -7.12 -12.03 -3.75
CA PHE A 79 -7.82 -13.23 -3.31
C PHE A 79 -9.08 -13.47 -4.18
N PRO A 80 -9.68 -14.66 -4.13
CA PRO A 80 -11.05 -14.85 -4.62
C PRO A 80 -11.96 -13.76 -4.00
N PRO A 81 -12.97 -13.27 -4.75
CA PRO A 81 -13.87 -12.23 -4.26
C PRO A 81 -14.49 -12.62 -2.91
N SER A 82 -14.21 -11.84 -1.89
CA SER A 82 -14.63 -12.10 -0.50
C SER A 82 -14.61 -10.82 0.33
N GLU A 83 -14.81 -10.97 1.63
CA GLU A 83 -14.62 -9.91 2.62
C GLU A 83 -13.13 -9.58 2.85
N LEU A 84 -12.21 -10.36 2.28
CA LEU A 84 -10.77 -10.11 2.41
C LEU A 84 -10.21 -9.49 1.14
N ASP A 85 -9.39 -8.47 1.32
CA ASP A 85 -8.55 -7.91 0.26
C ASP A 85 -7.18 -7.55 0.80
N PHE A 86 -6.19 -7.55 -0.06
CA PHE A 86 -4.83 -7.13 0.27
C PHE A 86 -4.20 -6.32 -0.86
N ASN A 87 -3.19 -5.56 -0.50
CA ASN A 87 -2.37 -4.87 -1.47
C ASN A 87 -0.92 -4.81 -1.00
N ILE A 88 0.01 -4.61 -1.93
CA ILE A 88 1.45 -4.65 -1.70
C ILE A 88 2.10 -3.44 -2.35
N SER A 89 3.06 -2.85 -1.66
CA SER A 89 3.97 -1.86 -2.24
C SER A 89 5.41 -2.11 -1.81
N HIS A 90 6.35 -1.71 -2.64
CA HIS A 90 7.77 -1.71 -2.29
C HIS A 90 8.49 -0.52 -2.91
N SER A 91 9.43 0.04 -2.17
CA SER A 91 10.29 1.13 -2.64
C SER A 91 11.68 1.02 -2.00
N GLY A 92 12.73 1.01 -2.83
CA GLY A 92 14.07 0.65 -2.36
C GLY A 92 14.09 -0.75 -1.77
N ASP A 93 14.56 -0.85 -0.53
CA ASP A 93 14.66 -2.12 0.21
C ASP A 93 13.47 -2.38 1.15
N TRP A 94 12.48 -1.48 1.16
CA TRP A 94 11.31 -1.58 1.98
C TRP A 94 10.13 -2.21 1.25
N VAL A 95 9.37 -3.01 1.98
CA VAL A 95 8.14 -3.66 1.53
C VAL A 95 7.05 -3.40 2.55
N ALA A 96 5.86 -3.07 2.09
CA ALA A 96 4.67 -2.96 2.93
C ALA A 96 3.50 -3.75 2.33
N VAL A 97 2.71 -4.34 3.21
CA VAL A 97 1.52 -5.13 2.87
C VAL A 97 0.37 -4.67 3.74
N ILE A 98 -0.79 -4.46 3.14
CA ILE A 98 -2.05 -4.24 3.83
C ILE A 98 -2.96 -5.46 3.63
N LEU A 99 -3.60 -5.92 4.70
CA LEU A 99 -4.67 -6.91 4.71
C LEU A 99 -5.89 -6.29 5.39
N HIS A 100 -7.02 -6.32 4.71
CA HIS A 100 -8.28 -5.82 5.26
C HIS A 100 -9.36 -6.91 5.25
N ILE A 101 -10.15 -6.91 6.30
CA ILE A 101 -11.27 -7.83 6.51
C ILE A 101 -12.51 -6.97 6.75
N SER A 102 -13.36 -6.89 5.74
CA SER A 102 -14.67 -6.21 5.82
C SER A 102 -15.67 -6.99 6.67
N PRO A 103 -16.75 -6.36 7.11
CA PRO A 103 -17.89 -7.07 7.69
C PRO A 103 -18.43 -8.14 6.74
N PRO A 104 -19.08 -9.20 7.27
CA PRO A 104 -19.68 -10.23 6.45
C PRO A 104 -20.66 -9.67 5.41
N GLY A 105 -20.49 -10.12 4.16
CA GLY A 105 -21.32 -9.69 3.02
C GLY A 105 -20.88 -8.38 2.35
N GLU A 106 -19.87 -7.69 2.89
CA GLU A 106 -19.31 -6.47 2.29
C GLU A 106 -18.02 -6.80 1.51
N LYS A 107 -17.88 -6.24 0.31
CA LYS A 107 -16.64 -6.37 -0.46
C LYS A 107 -15.55 -5.49 0.15
N SER A 108 -14.39 -6.06 0.33
CA SER A 108 -13.19 -5.33 0.71
C SER A 108 -12.50 -4.72 -0.52
N ALA A 109 -11.95 -3.51 -0.35
CA ALA A 109 -11.07 -2.88 -1.33
C ALA A 109 -10.01 -2.05 -0.61
N VAL A 110 -8.73 -2.41 -0.81
CA VAL A 110 -7.61 -1.72 -0.20
C VAL A 110 -6.50 -1.42 -1.19
N GLY A 111 -5.76 -0.36 -0.92
CA GLY A 111 -4.55 -0.01 -1.64
C GLY A 111 -3.48 0.50 -0.68
N ILE A 112 -2.23 0.25 -1.00
CA ILE A 112 -1.09 0.75 -0.23
C ILE A 112 -0.01 1.25 -1.18
N ASP A 113 0.63 2.34 -0.82
CA ASP A 113 1.82 2.81 -1.49
C ASP A 113 2.88 3.24 -0.49
N ILE A 114 4.13 2.90 -0.78
CA ILE A 114 5.30 3.38 -0.04
C ILE A 114 6.34 3.94 -1.00
N GLU A 115 7.03 5.01 -0.56
CA GLU A 115 8.14 5.59 -1.30
C GLU A 115 9.34 5.88 -0.40
N SER A 116 10.50 5.38 -0.82
CA SER A 116 11.76 5.66 -0.13
C SER A 116 12.22 7.08 -0.41
N PRO A 117 12.61 7.85 0.61
CA PRO A 117 13.10 9.21 0.46
C PRO A 117 14.51 9.32 -0.14
N SER A 118 15.12 8.20 -0.53
CA SER A 118 16.54 8.13 -0.91
C SER A 118 16.91 8.84 -2.21
N LYS A 119 15.91 9.15 -3.07
CA LYS A 119 16.14 9.79 -4.38
C LYS A 119 15.62 11.22 -4.36
N GLU A 120 16.47 12.14 -4.75
CA GLU A 120 16.03 13.47 -5.16
C GLU A 120 15.38 13.39 -6.54
N ARG A 121 14.28 14.11 -6.71
CA ARG A 121 13.51 14.16 -7.95
C ARG A 121 13.18 15.63 -8.28
N PRO A 122 12.98 15.98 -9.53
CA PRO A 122 12.47 17.29 -9.93
C PRO A 122 10.96 17.38 -9.59
N TYR A 123 10.65 17.56 -8.31
CA TYR A 123 9.29 17.43 -7.78
C TYR A 123 8.26 18.26 -8.54
N LEU A 124 8.54 19.55 -8.75
CA LEU A 124 7.60 20.44 -9.45
C LEU A 124 7.36 19.97 -10.88
N ALA A 125 8.42 19.66 -11.62
CA ALA A 125 8.31 19.19 -13.00
C ALA A 125 7.52 17.86 -13.10
N LEU A 126 7.62 16.99 -12.09
CA LEU A 126 6.83 15.76 -12.04
C LEU A 126 5.35 16.07 -11.75
N LEU A 127 5.07 16.97 -10.81
CA LEU A 127 3.70 17.36 -10.47
C LEU A 127 2.98 18.00 -11.65
N GLU A 128 3.65 18.82 -12.46
CA GLU A 128 3.09 19.47 -13.65
C GLU A 128 2.49 18.50 -14.68
N HIS A 129 2.88 17.21 -14.63
CA HIS A 129 2.30 16.20 -15.52
C HIS A 129 0.92 15.66 -15.07
N PHE A 130 0.56 15.81 -13.80
CA PHE A 130 -0.66 15.19 -13.30
C PHE A 130 -1.42 15.97 -12.21
N ALA A 131 -0.76 16.90 -11.53
CA ALA A 131 -1.38 17.66 -10.46
C ALA A 131 -2.16 18.86 -10.99
N SER A 132 -3.21 19.26 -10.28
CA SER A 132 -3.96 20.47 -10.60
C SER A 132 -3.17 21.74 -10.25
N ALA A 133 -3.56 22.88 -10.80
CA ALA A 133 -2.98 24.17 -10.44
C ALA A 133 -3.13 24.49 -8.94
N GLU A 134 -4.26 24.10 -8.33
CA GLU A 134 -4.50 24.23 -6.89
C GLU A 134 -3.46 23.46 -6.06
N GLU A 135 -3.19 22.20 -6.45
CA GLU A 135 -2.18 21.38 -5.76
C GLU A 135 -0.76 21.90 -5.95
N ILE A 136 -0.43 22.39 -7.14
CA ILE A 136 0.88 22.99 -7.42
C ILE A 136 1.07 24.24 -6.56
N ASN A 137 0.06 25.09 -6.46
CA ASN A 137 0.09 26.26 -5.58
C ASN A 137 0.25 25.87 -4.10
N TRP A 138 -0.51 24.87 -3.64
CA TRP A 138 -0.38 24.31 -2.31
C TRP A 138 1.04 23.76 -2.06
N PHE A 139 1.57 22.96 -2.99
CA PHE A 139 2.91 22.38 -2.92
C PHE A 139 4.00 23.45 -2.77
N GLN A 140 3.93 24.54 -3.55
CA GLN A 140 4.91 25.63 -3.52
C GLN A 140 4.93 26.39 -2.19
N GLN A 141 3.88 26.30 -1.39
CA GLN A 141 3.78 26.92 -0.06
C GLN A 141 4.31 26.03 1.06
N GLN A 142 4.66 24.77 0.77
CA GLN A 142 5.09 23.84 1.80
C GLN A 142 6.54 24.03 2.20
N THR A 143 6.82 24.00 3.49
CA THR A 143 8.17 24.13 4.04
C THR A 143 9.04 22.89 3.81
N ASN A 144 8.41 21.71 3.61
CA ASN A 144 9.07 20.46 3.26
C ASN A 144 8.56 19.95 1.89
N PRO A 145 9.17 20.42 0.78
CA PRO A 145 8.73 20.03 -0.56
C PRO A 145 8.80 18.52 -0.81
N LYS A 146 9.75 17.84 -0.19
CA LYS A 146 9.93 16.40 -0.33
C LYS A 146 8.73 15.64 0.26
N SER A 147 8.36 15.90 1.51
CA SER A 147 7.21 15.28 2.14
C SER A 147 5.91 15.64 1.39
N ALA A 148 5.76 16.91 0.98
CA ALA A 148 4.61 17.36 0.21
C ALA A 148 4.45 16.63 -1.13
N PHE A 149 5.54 16.45 -1.88
CA PHE A 149 5.53 15.69 -3.13
C PHE A 149 5.11 14.25 -2.90
N TYR A 150 5.75 13.55 -1.96
CA TYR A 150 5.43 12.15 -1.70
C TYR A 150 4.04 11.96 -1.11
N ARG A 151 3.52 12.95 -0.36
CA ARG A 151 2.11 12.98 0.06
C ARG A 151 1.18 12.99 -1.16
N ILE A 152 1.37 13.90 -2.11
CA ILE A 152 0.57 13.97 -3.34
C ILE A 152 0.68 12.67 -4.17
N TRP A 153 1.89 12.13 -4.28
CA TRP A 153 2.19 10.93 -5.07
C TRP A 153 1.58 9.68 -4.44
N CYS A 154 1.94 9.37 -3.18
CA CYS A 154 1.53 8.14 -2.51
C CYS A 154 0.01 8.05 -2.31
N LEU A 155 -0.67 9.18 -2.05
CA LEU A 155 -2.13 9.21 -1.94
C LEU A 155 -2.79 8.75 -3.24
N ARG A 156 -2.32 9.24 -4.39
CA ARG A 156 -2.83 8.83 -5.71
C ARG A 156 -2.56 7.37 -6.01
N GLU A 157 -1.31 6.94 -5.80
CA GLU A 157 -0.90 5.56 -6.04
C GLU A 157 -1.72 4.58 -5.20
N ALA A 158 -1.92 4.85 -3.90
CA ALA A 158 -2.70 3.98 -3.03
C ALA A 158 -4.15 3.84 -3.50
N VAL A 159 -4.78 4.94 -3.93
CA VAL A 159 -6.14 4.94 -4.49
C VAL A 159 -6.20 4.10 -5.76
N LEU A 160 -5.31 4.34 -6.72
CA LEU A 160 -5.30 3.63 -8.00
C LEU A 160 -4.95 2.14 -7.84
N LYS A 161 -4.01 1.81 -6.97
CA LYS A 161 -3.63 0.43 -6.66
C LYS A 161 -4.77 -0.38 -6.05
N SER A 162 -5.70 0.27 -5.34
CA SER A 162 -6.86 -0.42 -4.76
C SER A 162 -7.70 -1.14 -5.82
N GLN A 163 -7.68 -0.66 -7.06
CA GLN A 163 -8.43 -1.22 -8.18
C GLN A 163 -7.53 -1.76 -9.30
N GLY A 164 -6.21 -1.82 -9.07
CA GLY A 164 -5.25 -2.25 -10.08
C GLY A 164 -5.07 -1.27 -11.23
N VAL A 165 -5.42 -0.02 -11.04
CA VAL A 165 -5.24 1.04 -12.04
C VAL A 165 -3.81 1.57 -11.95
N GLY A 166 -3.14 1.70 -13.09
CA GLY A 166 -1.74 2.11 -13.14
C GLY A 166 -1.53 3.63 -13.09
N ILE A 167 -0.25 4.03 -13.00
CA ILE A 167 0.21 5.43 -12.90
C ILE A 167 -0.23 6.33 -14.07
N ALA A 168 -0.60 5.76 -15.21
CA ALA A 168 -1.13 6.53 -16.34
C ALA A 168 -2.43 7.30 -15.99
N LYS A 169 -3.05 6.98 -14.85
CA LYS A 169 -4.29 7.58 -14.36
C LYS A 169 -4.10 8.55 -13.18
N LEU A 170 -2.88 8.95 -12.87
CA LEU A 170 -2.59 9.89 -11.78
C LEU A 170 -3.37 11.21 -11.92
N SER A 171 -3.50 11.74 -13.13
CA SER A 171 -4.25 12.98 -13.41
C SER A 171 -5.77 12.85 -13.25
N GLU A 172 -6.31 11.62 -13.18
CA GLU A 172 -7.74 11.35 -12.97
C GLU A 172 -8.11 11.27 -11.47
N VAL A 173 -7.14 11.50 -10.58
CA VAL A 173 -7.36 11.63 -9.14
C VAL A 173 -7.31 13.10 -8.75
N THR A 174 -8.42 13.65 -8.31
CA THR A 174 -8.50 15.04 -7.83
C THR A 174 -8.21 15.07 -6.33
N HIS A 175 -7.22 15.83 -5.93
CA HIS A 175 -6.79 15.97 -4.55
C HIS A 175 -6.95 17.41 -4.07
N HIS A 176 -7.65 17.59 -2.97
CA HIS A 176 -7.86 18.85 -2.28
C HIS A 176 -7.13 18.81 -0.93
N PRO A 177 -5.86 19.26 -0.86
CA PRO A 177 -5.01 19.09 0.32
C PRO A 177 -5.50 19.84 1.54
N GLU A 178 -6.15 21.00 1.37
CA GLU A 178 -6.62 21.84 2.49
C GLU A 178 -7.88 21.26 3.14
N THR A 179 -8.76 20.65 2.35
CA THR A 179 -10.02 20.09 2.85
C THR A 179 -9.93 18.60 3.15
N LEU A 180 -8.75 17.99 2.93
CA LEU A 180 -8.47 16.56 3.12
C LEU A 180 -9.47 15.67 2.37
N ARG A 181 -9.73 16.01 1.10
CA ARG A 181 -10.65 15.28 0.23
C ARG A 181 -9.94 14.80 -1.02
N ILE A 182 -10.32 13.60 -1.45
CA ILE A 182 -9.89 13.01 -2.73
C ILE A 182 -11.10 12.53 -3.49
N PHE A 183 -11.08 12.74 -4.81
CA PHE A 183 -12.09 12.24 -5.72
C PHE A 183 -11.43 11.43 -6.82
N SER A 184 -11.97 10.25 -7.08
CA SER A 184 -11.54 9.37 -8.16
C SER A 184 -12.69 8.47 -8.59
N ALA A 185 -12.93 8.38 -9.89
CA ALA A 185 -13.87 7.42 -10.45
C ALA A 185 -13.35 5.97 -10.37
N HIS A 186 -12.05 5.80 -10.05
CA HIS A 186 -11.36 4.51 -10.05
C HIS A 186 -11.39 3.79 -8.70
N CYS A 187 -12.06 4.32 -7.68
CA CYS A 187 -12.15 3.65 -6.38
C CYS A 187 -13.50 3.90 -5.71
N PRO A 188 -13.92 3.01 -4.80
CA PRO A 188 -15.11 3.26 -3.98
C PRO A 188 -14.86 4.38 -2.96
N ARG A 189 -15.92 4.73 -2.23
CA ARG A 189 -15.82 5.61 -1.06
C ARG A 189 -14.96 4.95 0.02
N GLY A 190 -14.26 5.78 0.82
CA GLY A 190 -13.43 5.25 1.90
C GLY A 190 -12.58 6.30 2.58
N GLN A 191 -11.60 5.81 3.33
CA GLN A 191 -10.55 6.62 3.95
C GLN A 191 -9.20 6.33 3.31
N LEU A 192 -8.39 7.36 3.22
CA LEU A 192 -7.03 7.32 2.71
C LEU A 192 -6.12 8.07 3.69
N CYS A 193 -5.15 7.40 4.25
CA CYS A 193 -4.27 7.97 5.26
C CYS A 193 -2.83 8.03 4.76
N PHE A 194 -2.10 9.05 5.17
CA PHE A 194 -0.69 9.28 4.86
C PHE A 194 0.11 9.53 6.13
N THR A 195 1.33 9.00 6.18
CA THR A 195 2.31 9.29 7.23
C THR A 195 3.73 9.36 6.66
N ASP A 196 4.57 10.19 7.27
CA ASP A 196 6.00 10.33 7.00
C ASP A 196 6.86 10.03 8.25
N GLU A 197 6.28 9.36 9.25
CA GLU A 197 6.99 8.98 10.49
C GLU A 197 7.90 7.74 10.33
N LEU A 198 7.75 6.99 9.22
CA LEU A 198 8.52 5.79 8.94
C LEU A 198 9.79 6.12 8.12
N PRO A 199 10.75 5.17 7.97
CA PRO A 199 11.89 5.34 7.07
C PRO A 199 11.52 5.51 5.58
N PHE A 200 10.23 5.48 5.27
CA PHE A 200 9.62 5.69 3.97
C PHE A 200 8.29 6.43 4.14
N TYR A 201 7.81 7.07 3.09
CA TYR A 201 6.46 7.62 3.04
C TYR A 201 5.47 6.49 2.85
N LEU A 202 4.36 6.53 3.56
CA LEU A 202 3.30 5.52 3.50
C LEU A 202 1.95 6.19 3.25
N ALA A 203 1.22 5.68 2.25
CA ALA A 203 -0.21 5.95 2.10
C ALA A 203 -0.98 4.63 1.98
N TYR A 204 -2.17 4.58 2.57
CA TYR A 204 -3.06 3.41 2.45
C TYR A 204 -4.52 3.84 2.38
N PHE A 205 -5.25 3.17 1.48
CA PHE A 205 -6.67 3.33 1.25
C PHE A 205 -7.45 2.11 1.75
N VAL A 206 -8.60 2.37 2.37
CA VAL A 206 -9.57 1.34 2.77
C VAL A 206 -10.98 1.83 2.42
N ASN A 207 -11.79 0.98 1.80
CA ASN A 207 -13.16 1.31 1.39
C ASN A 207 -14.16 1.33 2.55
N GLN A 208 -13.77 1.90 3.68
CA GLN A 208 -14.59 2.03 4.88
C GLN A 208 -14.66 3.49 5.34
N PRO A 209 -15.78 3.94 5.92
CA PRO A 209 -15.95 5.32 6.37
C PRO A 209 -15.12 5.65 7.61
N SER A 210 -14.70 4.65 8.38
CA SER A 210 -13.84 4.80 9.55
C SER A 210 -12.97 3.56 9.75
N LEU A 211 -11.76 3.75 10.25
CA LEU A 211 -10.82 2.68 10.59
C LEU A 211 -10.89 2.44 12.11
N THR A 212 -11.72 1.48 12.52
CA THR A 212 -11.98 1.20 13.95
C THR A 212 -10.98 0.23 14.56
N ASP A 213 -10.43 -0.68 13.79
CA ASP A 213 -9.46 -1.69 14.23
C ASP A 213 -8.30 -1.73 13.20
N LEU A 214 -7.38 -0.81 13.37
CA LEU A 214 -6.18 -0.68 12.54
C LEU A 214 -4.95 -1.01 13.38
N GLN A 215 -4.18 -1.98 12.91
CA GLN A 215 -2.99 -2.47 13.61
C GLN A 215 -1.78 -2.42 12.69
N TYR A 216 -0.66 -1.99 13.24
CA TYR A 216 0.60 -1.88 12.53
C TYR A 216 1.62 -2.87 13.06
N PHE A 217 2.45 -3.40 12.16
CA PHE A 217 3.47 -4.39 12.48
C PHE A 217 4.75 -4.11 11.69
N VAL A 218 5.89 -4.40 12.29
CA VAL A 218 7.18 -4.44 11.62
C VAL A 218 7.79 -5.83 11.74
N TRP A 219 8.39 -6.33 10.68
CA TRP A 219 9.23 -7.52 10.75
C TRP A 219 10.61 -7.13 11.23
N GLN A 220 10.94 -7.50 12.46
CA GLN A 220 12.23 -7.28 13.09
C GLN A 220 12.51 -8.38 14.14
N ASP A 221 13.78 -8.62 14.44
CA ASP A 221 14.21 -9.56 15.49
C ASP A 221 13.53 -10.94 15.40
N HIS A 222 13.34 -11.44 14.17
CA HIS A 222 12.65 -12.69 13.84
C HIS A 222 11.16 -12.75 14.23
N HIS A 223 10.52 -11.61 14.45
CA HIS A 223 9.11 -11.52 14.87
C HIS A 223 8.36 -10.48 14.06
N LEU A 224 7.06 -10.73 13.89
CA LEU A 224 6.13 -9.68 13.46
C LEU A 224 5.72 -8.88 14.70
N THR A 225 6.39 -7.76 14.91
CA THR A 225 6.28 -6.97 16.14
C THR A 225 5.21 -5.90 15.99
N PRO A 226 4.19 -5.87 16.88
CA PRO A 226 3.20 -4.81 16.91
C PRO A 226 3.86 -3.43 17.10
N GLN A 227 3.33 -2.44 16.42
CA GLN A 227 3.77 -1.05 16.51
C GLN A 227 2.68 -0.18 17.12
N PRO A 228 3.03 0.91 17.80
CA PRO A 228 2.06 1.89 18.25
C PRO A 228 1.32 2.50 17.05
N PRO A 229 0.13 3.08 17.28
CA PRO A 229 -0.57 3.83 16.25
C PRO A 229 0.33 4.92 15.66
N LEU A 230 0.39 4.99 14.32
CA LEU A 230 1.11 6.03 13.61
C LEU A 230 0.26 7.31 13.56
N HIS A 231 0.91 8.44 13.66
CA HIS A 231 0.25 9.71 13.40
C HIS A 231 0.05 9.86 11.88
N CYS A 232 -1.20 9.79 11.45
CA CYS A 232 -1.58 9.83 10.05
C CYS A 232 -2.46 11.03 9.74
N LEU A 233 -2.21 11.65 8.60
CA LEU A 233 -3.12 12.60 7.99
C LEU A 233 -4.14 11.84 7.14
N CYS A 234 -5.40 11.88 7.53
CA CYS A 234 -6.45 11.11 6.88
C CYS A 234 -7.38 11.97 6.00
N TYR A 235 -7.67 11.43 4.82
CA TYR A 235 -8.50 12.01 3.78
C TYR A 235 -9.79 11.21 3.63
N THR A 236 -10.87 11.90 3.30
CA THR A 236 -12.09 11.26 2.83
C THR A 236 -12.04 11.09 1.31
N VAL A 237 -12.24 9.86 0.85
CA VAL A 237 -12.29 9.53 -0.58
C VAL A 237 -13.75 9.44 -1.03
N ASN A 238 -14.09 10.16 -2.11
CA ASN A 238 -15.43 10.21 -2.70
C ASN A 238 -16.51 10.47 -1.62
N PRO A 239 -16.44 11.55 -0.82
CA PRO A 239 -17.48 11.85 0.16
C PRO A 239 -18.86 11.91 -0.48
N SER A 240 -19.92 11.54 0.26
CA SER A 240 -21.28 11.83 -0.20
C SER A 240 -21.42 13.36 -0.34
N ASN A 241 -22.13 13.79 -1.34
CA ASN A 241 -22.61 15.17 -1.34
C ASN A 241 -23.46 15.36 -0.09
N GLU A 242 -22.94 16.07 0.90
CA GLU A 242 -23.77 16.63 1.95
C GLU A 242 -24.73 17.59 1.23
N LYS A 243 -26.01 17.24 1.25
CA LYS A 243 -27.10 18.12 0.77
C LYS A 243 -27.32 19.24 1.77
#